data_73596073a99b229756bd6e5c143e612a
#
_entry.id   73596073a99b229756bd6e5c143e612a
#
_cell.length_a   1.000
_cell.length_b   1.000
_cell.length_c   1.000
_cell.angle_alpha   90.00
_cell.angle_beta   90.00
_cell.angle_gamma   90.00
#
_symmetry.space_group_name_H-M   'P 1'
#
loop_
_entity.id
_entity.type
_entity.pdbx_description
1 polymer ?
#
loop_
_entity_poly.entity_id
_entity_poly.type
_entity_poly.pdbx_seq_one_letter_code
_entity_poly.pdbx_strand_id
1 'polypeptide(L)'
;LVEEYADLIQIGARNMQNFSLLRRAGQAAKPVLLKRGLSATLDEFFMAAEYIMSEGNTQVILCERGVRGIGSHARNTLDLAAIPFVKRESHLPIIADPSHAAGRRLLVAPLARGAVAVGADGLMIEVHHDPAHALSDGPQSLFPDQFADLMAQLQTLRPGTWT
;
A
#
# COMPACT_ATOMS: atom_id res chain seq x y z
N LEU A 1 -7.78 19.82 -8.95
CA LEU A 1 -6.79 19.51 -10.00
C LEU A 1 -6.50 17.99 -10.05
N VAL A 2 -5.98 17.35 -8.98
CA VAL A 2 -5.69 15.90 -9.00
C VAL A 2 -6.94 15.08 -9.28
N GLU A 3 -8.04 15.38 -8.62
CA GLU A 3 -9.35 14.71 -8.79
C GLU A 3 -9.86 14.77 -10.24
N GLU A 4 -9.53 15.82 -10.97
CA GLU A 4 -9.97 16.05 -12.35
C GLU A 4 -9.32 15.09 -13.35
N TYR A 5 -8.05 14.69 -13.09
CA TYR A 5 -7.24 13.91 -14.02
C TYR A 5 -6.92 12.49 -13.54
N ALA A 6 -7.00 12.23 -12.23
CA ALA A 6 -6.70 10.92 -11.67
C ALA A 6 -7.95 10.04 -11.55
N ASP A 7 -7.79 8.73 -11.69
CA ASP A 7 -8.86 7.75 -11.44
C ASP A 7 -8.92 7.33 -9.97
N LEU A 8 -7.83 7.56 -9.21
CA LEU A 8 -7.70 7.27 -7.79
C LEU A 8 -6.82 8.32 -7.12
N ILE A 9 -7.23 8.78 -5.93
CA ILE A 9 -6.48 9.73 -5.12
C ILE A 9 -5.67 8.96 -4.08
N GLN A 10 -4.35 9.13 -4.06
CA GLN A 10 -3.50 8.52 -3.05
C GLN A 10 -3.16 9.52 -1.93
N ILE A 11 -3.45 9.13 -0.68
CA ILE A 11 -2.99 9.83 0.52
C ILE A 11 -1.74 9.13 1.04
N GLY A 12 -0.60 9.80 0.93
CA GLY A 12 0.69 9.28 1.39
C GLY A 12 0.73 9.09 2.91
N ALA A 13 1.54 8.14 3.38
CA ALA A 13 1.65 7.77 4.80
C ALA A 13 1.96 8.95 5.74
N ARG A 14 2.73 9.94 5.28
CA ARG A 14 3.03 11.16 6.07
C ARG A 14 1.82 12.06 6.28
N ASN A 15 0.76 11.88 5.48
CA ASN A 15 -0.48 12.66 5.52
C ASN A 15 -1.67 11.85 6.10
N MET A 16 -1.43 10.66 6.67
CA MET A 16 -2.51 9.85 7.24
C MET A 16 -3.30 10.60 8.33
N GLN A 17 -2.65 11.50 9.06
CA GLN A 17 -3.25 12.31 10.11
C GLN A 17 -3.45 13.79 9.69
N ASN A 18 -3.35 14.10 8.41
CA ASN A 18 -3.70 15.40 7.88
C ASN A 18 -5.23 15.47 7.66
N PHE A 19 -5.96 15.68 8.75
CA PHE A 19 -7.42 15.59 8.77
C PHE A 19 -8.11 16.57 7.80
N SER A 20 -7.55 17.75 7.57
CA SER A 20 -8.08 18.67 6.57
C SER A 20 -7.96 18.11 5.14
N LEU A 21 -6.84 17.44 4.84
CA LEU A 21 -6.65 16.74 3.57
C LEU A 21 -7.59 15.53 3.45
N LEU A 22 -7.75 14.76 4.54
CA LEU A 22 -8.66 13.61 4.55
C LEU A 22 -10.10 14.01 4.27
N ARG A 23 -10.59 15.08 4.92
CA ARG A 23 -11.92 15.64 4.64
C ARG A 23 -12.05 16.07 3.19
N ARG A 24 -11.06 16.79 2.64
CA ARG A 24 -11.11 17.19 1.23
C ARG A 24 -11.10 16.00 0.28
N ALA A 25 -10.35 14.94 0.58
CA ALA A 25 -10.37 13.69 -0.19
C ALA A 25 -11.72 12.95 -0.06
N GLY A 26 -12.35 13.01 1.12
CA GLY A 26 -13.67 12.45 1.35
C GLY A 26 -14.80 13.14 0.60
N GLN A 27 -14.61 14.40 0.17
CA GLN A 27 -15.54 15.15 -0.67
C GLN A 27 -15.32 14.90 -2.16
N ALA A 28 -14.30 14.14 -2.54
CA ALA A 28 -14.01 13.82 -3.92
C ALA A 28 -14.88 12.66 -4.43
N ALA A 29 -15.18 12.66 -5.73
CA ALA A 29 -15.91 11.57 -6.38
C ALA A 29 -15.06 10.35 -6.76
N LYS A 30 -13.76 10.40 -6.48
CA LYS A 30 -12.78 9.36 -6.85
C LYS A 30 -12.44 8.46 -5.66
N PRO A 31 -12.15 7.16 -5.89
CA PRO A 31 -11.64 6.29 -4.84
C PRO A 31 -10.40 6.88 -4.16
N VAL A 32 -10.23 6.60 -2.87
CA VAL A 32 -9.08 7.07 -2.09
C VAL A 32 -8.27 5.88 -1.59
N LEU A 33 -6.99 5.84 -1.96
CA LEU A 33 -6.00 4.95 -1.38
C LEU A 33 -5.34 5.63 -0.20
N LEU A 34 -5.60 5.13 1.02
CA LEU A 34 -5.02 5.64 2.25
C LEU A 34 -3.85 4.76 2.70
N LYS A 35 -2.64 5.32 2.75
CA LYS A 35 -1.44 4.61 3.22
C LYS A 35 -1.25 4.79 4.72
N ARG A 36 -1.03 3.67 5.45
CA ARG A 36 -0.77 3.66 6.89
C ARG A 36 0.44 4.51 7.25
N GLY A 37 0.32 5.31 8.31
CA GLY A 37 1.40 6.11 8.87
C GLY A 37 2.51 5.23 9.46
N LEU A 38 3.75 5.75 9.45
CA LEU A 38 4.96 5.01 9.85
C LEU A 38 4.96 4.56 11.33
N SER A 39 4.18 5.22 12.18
CA SER A 39 4.06 4.91 13.61
C SER A 39 2.60 4.81 14.05
N ALA A 40 1.68 4.62 13.09
CA ALA A 40 0.26 4.57 13.34
C ALA A 40 -0.18 3.17 13.82
N THR A 41 -1.02 3.14 14.84
CA THR A 41 -1.78 1.95 15.21
C THR A 41 -2.82 1.61 14.15
N LEU A 42 -3.42 0.42 14.21
CA LEU A 42 -4.51 0.07 13.31
C LEU A 42 -5.79 0.84 13.64
N ASP A 43 -6.03 1.17 14.91
CA ASP A 43 -7.17 2.01 15.32
C ASP A 43 -7.05 3.41 14.73
N GLU A 44 -5.87 4.05 14.80
CA GLU A 44 -5.63 5.34 14.16
C GLU A 44 -5.81 5.27 12.63
N PHE A 45 -5.44 4.14 12.04
CA PHE A 45 -5.60 3.92 10.60
C PHE A 45 -7.07 3.79 10.20
N PHE A 46 -7.87 3.05 10.97
CA PHE A 46 -9.32 2.98 10.77
C PHE A 46 -9.99 4.33 10.98
N MET A 47 -9.65 5.05 12.05
CA MET A 47 -10.19 6.38 12.29
C MET A 47 -9.87 7.36 11.15
N ALA A 48 -8.67 7.28 10.57
CA ALA A 48 -8.31 8.09 9.41
C ALA A 48 -9.16 7.74 8.16
N ALA A 49 -9.48 6.46 7.95
CA ALA A 49 -10.41 6.05 6.91
C ALA A 49 -11.84 6.55 7.17
N GLU A 50 -12.30 6.50 8.43
CA GLU A 50 -13.60 7.04 8.82
C GLU A 50 -13.72 8.55 8.56
N TYR A 51 -12.65 9.32 8.76
CA TYR A 51 -12.64 10.75 8.40
C TYR A 51 -12.94 10.97 6.92
N ILE A 52 -12.43 10.11 6.04
CA ILE A 52 -12.73 10.18 4.60
C ILE A 52 -14.19 9.80 4.36
N MET A 53 -14.63 8.68 4.93
CA MET A 53 -15.99 8.16 4.72
C MET A 53 -17.09 9.08 5.29
N SER A 54 -16.82 9.77 6.40
CA SER A 54 -17.77 10.70 7.03
C SER A 54 -18.10 11.92 6.16
N GLU A 55 -17.25 12.25 5.19
CA GLU A 55 -17.50 13.31 4.21
C GLU A 55 -18.27 12.81 2.96
N GLY A 56 -18.64 11.52 2.94
CA GLY A 56 -19.50 10.92 1.91
C GLY A 56 -18.81 9.98 0.92
N ASN A 57 -17.48 9.92 0.91
CA ASN A 57 -16.74 9.01 0.02
C ASN A 57 -16.46 7.66 0.70
N THR A 58 -17.26 6.65 0.38
CA THR A 58 -17.11 5.28 0.91
C THR A 58 -16.14 4.41 0.11
N GLN A 59 -15.56 4.92 -0.97
CA GLN A 59 -14.62 4.21 -1.84
C GLN A 59 -13.19 4.35 -1.30
N VAL A 60 -12.89 3.71 -0.17
CA VAL A 60 -11.60 3.78 0.49
C VAL A 60 -10.88 2.43 0.39
N ILE A 61 -9.63 2.46 -0.03
CA ILE A 61 -8.71 1.32 -0.06
C ILE A 61 -7.60 1.58 0.96
N LEU A 62 -7.38 0.64 1.87
CA LEU A 62 -6.31 0.70 2.84
C LEU A 62 -5.00 0.16 2.24
N CYS A 63 -3.86 0.73 2.62
CA CYS A 63 -2.55 0.27 2.17
C CYS A 63 -1.57 0.14 3.34
N GLU A 64 -1.22 -1.10 3.68
CA GLU A 64 -0.12 -1.41 4.59
C GLU A 64 1.20 -1.24 3.83
N ARG A 65 2.08 -0.34 4.31
CA ARG A 65 3.34 0.03 3.66
C ARG A 65 4.56 -0.04 4.58
N GLY A 66 4.40 -0.69 5.71
CA GLY A 66 5.41 -0.84 6.74
C GLY A 66 5.38 0.27 7.79
N VAL A 67 5.56 -0.17 9.02
CA VAL A 67 5.73 0.70 10.20
C VAL A 67 7.19 0.76 10.59
N ARG A 68 7.59 1.82 11.29
CA ARG A 68 8.96 2.00 11.75
C ARG A 68 9.35 0.87 12.70
N GLY A 69 10.35 0.10 12.29
CA GLY A 69 10.96 -0.92 13.12
C GLY A 69 12.31 -0.48 13.70
N ILE A 70 12.85 -1.28 14.59
CA ILE A 70 14.18 -1.07 15.20
C ILE A 70 15.31 -1.75 14.41
N GLY A 71 15.00 -2.59 13.44
CA GLY A 71 15.99 -3.27 12.61
C GLY A 71 16.51 -2.38 11.48
N SER A 72 17.75 -2.64 11.02
CA SER A 72 18.40 -1.95 9.90
C SER A 72 18.37 -2.73 8.57
N HIS A 73 17.81 -3.95 8.58
CA HIS A 73 17.76 -4.84 7.41
C HIS A 73 16.73 -4.39 6.36
N ALA A 74 15.72 -3.64 6.76
CA ALA A 74 14.69 -3.04 5.90
C ALA A 74 14.44 -1.59 6.33
N ARG A 75 13.85 -0.78 5.45
CA ARG A 75 13.48 0.61 5.76
C ARG A 75 12.40 0.67 6.84
N ASN A 76 11.38 -0.19 6.72
CA ASN A 76 10.28 -0.35 7.65
C ASN A 76 9.92 -1.83 7.75
N THR A 77 9.24 -2.22 8.81
CA THR A 77 8.70 -3.57 8.97
C THR A 77 7.33 -3.65 8.32
N LEU A 78 7.17 -4.46 7.27
CA LEU A 78 5.84 -4.75 6.71
C LEU A 78 5.06 -5.58 7.73
N ASP A 79 3.97 -5.02 8.23
CA ASP A 79 3.11 -5.68 9.23
C ASP A 79 2.11 -6.61 8.51
N LEU A 80 2.56 -7.83 8.24
CA LEU A 80 1.72 -8.83 7.57
C LEU A 80 0.51 -9.23 8.42
N ALA A 81 0.60 -9.13 9.76
CA ALA A 81 -0.52 -9.45 10.65
C ALA A 81 -1.65 -8.41 10.54
N ALA A 82 -1.34 -7.18 10.16
CA ALA A 82 -2.34 -6.14 9.93
C ALA A 82 -3.36 -6.53 8.84
N ILE A 83 -2.93 -7.27 7.82
CA ILE A 83 -3.79 -7.61 6.67
C ILE A 83 -4.98 -8.48 7.08
N PRO A 84 -4.81 -9.69 7.67
CA PRO A 84 -5.94 -10.49 8.11
C PRO A 84 -6.73 -9.83 9.26
N PHE A 85 -6.09 -9.00 10.08
CA PHE A 85 -6.79 -8.25 11.12
C PHE A 85 -7.76 -7.23 10.50
N VAL A 86 -7.29 -6.39 9.56
CA VAL A 86 -8.14 -5.42 8.85
C VAL A 86 -9.29 -6.10 8.14
N LYS A 87 -9.05 -7.22 7.47
CA LYS A 87 -10.09 -7.98 6.75
C LYS A 87 -11.16 -8.58 7.68
N ARG A 88 -10.82 -8.81 8.94
CA ARG A 88 -11.76 -9.27 9.96
C ARG A 88 -12.58 -8.12 10.56
N GLU A 89 -11.94 -6.98 10.82
CA GLU A 89 -12.55 -5.86 11.54
C GLU A 89 -13.22 -4.83 10.63
N SER A 90 -12.94 -4.88 9.31
CA SER A 90 -13.43 -3.89 8.34
C SER A 90 -13.89 -4.55 7.03
N HIS A 91 -14.83 -3.88 6.36
CA HIS A 91 -15.25 -4.22 4.99
C HIS A 91 -14.33 -3.62 3.91
N LEU A 92 -13.41 -2.74 4.31
CA LEU A 92 -12.52 -2.05 3.37
C LEU A 92 -11.47 -3.00 2.80
N PRO A 93 -11.19 -2.94 1.48
CA PRO A 93 -10.09 -3.69 0.90
C PRO A 93 -8.76 -3.17 1.44
N ILE A 94 -7.80 -4.10 1.62
CA ILE A 94 -6.44 -3.78 2.03
C ILE A 94 -5.42 -4.33 1.05
N ILE A 95 -4.56 -3.45 0.54
CA ILE A 95 -3.41 -3.82 -0.27
C ILE A 95 -2.11 -3.67 0.54
N ALA A 96 -1.04 -4.28 0.06
CA ALA A 96 0.30 -4.13 0.63
C ALA A 96 1.26 -3.43 -0.33
N ASP A 97 2.14 -2.62 0.23
CA ASP A 97 3.24 -1.94 -0.47
C ASP A 97 4.60 -2.44 0.06
N PRO A 98 5.08 -3.58 -0.45
CA PRO A 98 6.35 -4.16 -0.01
C PRO A 98 7.55 -3.32 -0.45
N SER A 99 7.43 -2.54 -1.52
CA SER A 99 8.52 -1.69 -2.02
C SER A 99 8.91 -0.62 -1.01
N HIS A 100 7.93 0.15 -0.51
CA HIS A 100 8.18 1.19 0.50
C HIS A 100 8.44 0.62 1.89
N ALA A 101 7.92 -0.56 2.21
CA ALA A 101 8.27 -1.26 3.45
C ALA A 101 9.73 -1.73 3.42
N ALA A 102 10.12 -2.46 2.40
CA ALA A 102 11.45 -3.03 2.28
C ALA A 102 12.55 -1.97 2.12
N GLY A 103 12.34 -1.01 1.21
CA GLY A 103 13.36 -0.06 0.78
C GLY A 103 14.56 -0.72 0.08
N ARG A 104 14.48 -2.01 -0.21
CA ARG A 104 15.52 -2.83 -0.86
C ARG A 104 14.88 -3.81 -1.83
N ARG A 105 15.31 -3.81 -3.08
CA ARG A 105 14.77 -4.64 -4.16
C ARG A 105 14.67 -6.11 -3.82
N LEU A 106 15.73 -6.68 -3.21
CA LEU A 106 15.80 -8.12 -2.90
C LEU A 106 14.71 -8.60 -1.92
N LEU A 107 14.11 -7.69 -1.14
CA LEU A 107 13.08 -8.02 -0.16
C LEU A 107 11.66 -7.87 -0.73
N VAL A 108 11.49 -7.20 -1.88
CA VAL A 108 10.17 -6.88 -2.42
C VAL A 108 9.39 -8.15 -2.78
N ALA A 109 9.99 -9.06 -3.55
CA ALA A 109 9.31 -10.27 -3.98
C ALA A 109 8.94 -11.21 -2.81
N PRO A 110 9.82 -11.51 -1.84
CA PRO A 110 9.45 -12.30 -0.66
C PRO A 110 8.30 -11.68 0.13
N LEU A 111 8.33 -10.36 0.37
CA LEU A 111 7.29 -9.66 1.12
C LEU A 111 5.97 -9.60 0.34
N ALA A 112 6.02 -9.44 -0.98
CA ALA A 112 4.84 -9.48 -1.84
C ALA A 112 4.14 -10.85 -1.75
N ARG A 113 4.90 -11.95 -1.85
CA ARG A 113 4.34 -13.30 -1.68
C ARG A 113 3.74 -13.51 -0.29
N GLY A 114 4.42 -13.03 0.77
CA GLY A 114 3.90 -13.08 2.13
C GLY A 114 2.57 -12.33 2.26
N ALA A 115 2.49 -11.11 1.69
CA ALA A 115 1.26 -10.31 1.72
C ALA A 115 0.07 -11.00 1.02
N VAL A 116 0.33 -11.61 -0.14
CA VAL A 116 -0.70 -12.39 -0.86
C VAL A 116 -1.12 -13.63 -0.06
N ALA A 117 -0.17 -14.33 0.53
CA ALA A 117 -0.44 -15.54 1.31
C ALA A 117 -1.32 -15.25 2.56
N VAL A 118 -1.16 -14.08 3.19
CA VAL A 118 -2.01 -13.67 4.33
C VAL A 118 -3.31 -12.97 3.91
N GLY A 119 -3.58 -12.86 2.61
CA GLY A 119 -4.87 -12.44 2.08
C GLY A 119 -4.99 -10.98 1.65
N ALA A 120 -3.90 -10.29 1.34
CA ALA A 120 -3.97 -8.95 0.73
C ALA A 120 -4.83 -8.96 -0.54
N ASP A 121 -5.64 -7.92 -0.72
CA ASP A 121 -6.53 -7.76 -1.89
C ASP A 121 -5.77 -7.24 -3.12
N GLY A 122 -4.58 -6.67 -2.92
CA GLY A 122 -3.72 -6.17 -3.96
C GLY A 122 -2.31 -5.88 -3.48
N LEU A 123 -1.45 -5.48 -4.41
CA LEU A 123 -0.08 -5.07 -4.16
C LEU A 123 0.21 -3.75 -4.86
N MET A 124 1.06 -2.94 -4.26
CA MET A 124 1.67 -1.76 -4.86
C MET A 124 3.18 -1.99 -4.96
N ILE A 125 3.73 -1.99 -6.15
CA ILE A 125 5.13 -2.33 -6.41
C ILE A 125 5.78 -1.29 -7.30
N GLU A 126 6.93 -0.79 -6.89
CA GLU A 126 7.77 0.10 -7.69
C GLU A 126 8.49 -0.71 -8.77
N VAL A 127 8.36 -0.27 -10.03
CA VAL A 127 9.02 -0.87 -11.19
C VAL A 127 9.69 0.23 -12.00
N HIS A 128 10.93 0.02 -12.40
CA HIS A 128 11.66 0.96 -13.24
C HIS A 128 12.58 0.22 -14.21
N HIS A 129 12.67 0.67 -15.46
CA HIS A 129 13.52 0.04 -16.49
C HIS A 129 15.01 0.20 -16.19
N ASP A 130 15.38 1.27 -15.49
CA ASP A 130 16.75 1.54 -15.03
C ASP A 130 16.74 2.13 -13.61
N PRO A 131 16.61 1.27 -12.58
CA PRO A 131 16.51 1.72 -11.19
C PRO A 131 17.71 2.50 -10.67
N ALA A 132 18.89 2.34 -11.29
CA ALA A 132 20.09 3.07 -10.89
C ALA A 132 19.98 4.58 -11.22
N HIS A 133 19.21 4.92 -12.24
CA HIS A 133 18.99 6.29 -12.70
C HIS A 133 17.55 6.78 -12.43
N ALA A 134 16.80 6.06 -11.60
CA ALA A 134 15.46 6.49 -11.20
C ALA A 134 15.54 7.80 -10.39
N LEU A 135 14.64 8.75 -10.69
CA LEU A 135 14.56 10.02 -9.98
C LEU A 135 14.18 9.86 -8.50
N SER A 136 13.49 8.77 -8.16
CA SER A 136 13.13 8.39 -6.79
C SER A 136 13.04 6.86 -6.67
N ASP A 137 13.17 6.35 -5.46
CA ASP A 137 12.88 4.96 -5.07
C ASP A 137 13.61 3.84 -5.86
N GLY A 138 14.70 4.17 -6.55
CA GLY A 138 15.50 3.22 -7.33
C GLY A 138 15.99 1.98 -6.55
N PRO A 139 16.47 2.11 -5.29
CA PRO A 139 16.96 0.96 -4.51
C PRO A 139 15.91 -0.13 -4.28
N GLN A 140 14.63 0.19 -4.26
CA GLN A 140 13.52 -0.74 -4.06
C GLN A 140 12.76 -1.11 -5.33
N SER A 141 12.98 -0.40 -6.44
CA SER A 141 12.30 -0.67 -7.71
C SER A 141 12.77 -1.97 -8.32
N LEU A 142 11.82 -2.80 -8.75
CA LEU A 142 12.10 -3.99 -9.55
C LEU A 142 12.42 -3.59 -10.99
N PHE A 143 13.22 -4.42 -11.68
CA PHE A 143 13.27 -4.39 -13.12
C PHE A 143 12.00 -5.00 -13.73
N PRO A 144 11.63 -4.67 -14.97
CA PRO A 144 10.43 -5.22 -15.61
C PRO A 144 10.39 -6.76 -15.67
N ASP A 145 11.53 -7.40 -15.93
CA ASP A 145 11.67 -8.86 -15.92
C ASP A 145 11.46 -9.46 -14.54
N GLN A 146 12.01 -8.85 -13.49
CA GLN A 146 11.79 -9.25 -12.10
C GLN A 146 10.32 -9.10 -11.68
N PHE A 147 9.65 -8.07 -12.18
CA PHE A 147 8.21 -7.89 -11.94
C PHE A 147 7.40 -8.98 -12.66
N ALA A 148 7.74 -9.30 -13.92
CA ALA A 148 7.08 -10.37 -14.67
C ALA A 148 7.24 -11.73 -13.95
N ASP A 149 8.45 -12.06 -13.47
CA ASP A 149 8.72 -13.27 -12.68
C ASP A 149 7.92 -13.28 -11.38
N LEU A 150 7.83 -12.15 -10.70
CA LEU A 150 7.01 -12.05 -9.49
C LEU A 150 5.53 -12.29 -9.80
N MET A 151 4.99 -11.69 -10.86
CA MET A 151 3.59 -11.90 -11.26
C MET A 151 3.30 -13.37 -11.53
N ALA A 152 4.20 -14.10 -12.22
CA ALA A 152 4.08 -15.53 -12.44
C ALA A 152 4.04 -16.32 -11.11
N GLN A 153 4.89 -15.97 -10.15
CA GLN A 153 4.88 -16.59 -8.83
C GLN A 153 3.59 -16.31 -8.04
N LEU A 154 3.06 -15.09 -8.12
CA LEU A 154 1.83 -14.71 -7.41
C LEU A 154 0.60 -15.47 -7.96
N GLN A 155 0.54 -15.74 -9.27
CA GLN A 155 -0.52 -16.54 -9.87
C GLN A 155 -0.58 -17.96 -9.31
N THR A 156 0.55 -18.54 -8.92
CA THR A 156 0.57 -19.87 -8.28
C THR A 156 0.04 -19.87 -6.85
N LEU A 157 0.16 -18.74 -6.14
CA LEU A 157 -0.34 -18.59 -4.77
C LEU A 157 -1.86 -18.35 -4.70
N ARG A 158 -2.41 -17.63 -5.67
CA ARG A 158 -3.86 -17.36 -5.79
C ARG A 158 -4.29 -17.45 -7.25
N PRO A 159 -4.53 -18.65 -7.78
CA PRO A 159 -4.94 -18.82 -9.17
C PRO A 159 -6.22 -18.04 -9.51
N GLY A 160 -6.20 -17.30 -10.62
CA GLY A 160 -7.35 -16.53 -11.12
C GLY A 160 -7.64 -15.21 -10.40
N THR A 161 -6.79 -14.78 -9.49
CA THR A 161 -7.01 -13.53 -8.73
C THR A 161 -6.24 -12.34 -9.30
N TRP A 162 -5.17 -12.60 -10.03
CA TRP A 162 -4.26 -11.56 -10.57
C TRP A 162 -4.27 -11.64 -12.11
N THR A 163 -5.21 -10.96 -12.72
CA THR A 163 -5.30 -10.80 -14.19
C THR A 163 -5.08 -9.35 -14.56
#